data_a1d95024520f90824eeb89a2a898be31
#
_entry.id   a1d95024520f90824eeb89a2a898be31
#
_cell.length_a   1.000
_cell.length_b   1.000
_cell.length_c   1.000
_cell.angle_alpha   90.00
_cell.angle_beta   90.00
_cell.angle_gamma   90.00
#
_symmetry.space_group_name_H-M   'P 1'
#
loop_
_entity.id
_entity.type
_entity.pdbx_description
1 polymer ?
#
loop_
_entity_poly.entity_id
_entity_poly.type
_entity_poly.pdbx_seq_one_letter_code
_entity_poly.pdbx_strand_id
1 'polypeptide(L)'
;MCGIAGILSPTKIKDAQHIIKAATRSLIHRGPEQERHWLNEENTVVLGHTRLCIIDAHPRSSQPFNYLSRYHIIHNGEVYNYLEIKKEEGLFSQTITGSK
;
A
#
# COMPACT_ATOMS: atom_id res chain seq x y z
N MET A 1 4.65 -8.51 10.81
CA MET A 1 4.75 -7.18 10.21
C MET A 1 4.63 -7.27 8.70
N CYS A 2 3.98 -6.29 8.12
CA CYS A 2 3.78 -6.26 6.67
C CYS A 2 5.09 -6.08 5.90
N GLY A 3 5.07 -6.39 4.61
CA GLY A 3 6.18 -6.12 3.72
C GLY A 3 5.75 -5.14 2.62
N ILE A 4 6.65 -4.29 2.20
CA ILE A 4 6.41 -3.35 1.11
C ILE A 4 7.51 -3.46 0.07
N ALA A 5 7.14 -3.29 -1.20
CA ALA A 5 8.07 -3.26 -2.32
C ALA A 5 7.61 -2.20 -3.31
N GLY A 6 8.54 -1.53 -3.95
CA GLY A 6 8.18 -0.52 -4.94
C GLY A 6 9.33 -0.19 -5.86
N ILE A 7 8.99 0.20 -7.08
CA ILE A 7 9.96 0.67 -8.06
C ILE A 7 9.38 1.92 -8.73
N LEU A 8 10.19 2.95 -8.81
CA LEU A 8 9.88 4.18 -9.53
C LEU A 8 10.93 4.35 -10.62
N SER A 9 10.49 4.43 -11.86
CA SER A 9 11.40 4.52 -13.00
C SER A 9 11.01 5.70 -13.89
N PRO A 10 11.99 6.43 -14.46
CA PRO A 10 11.70 7.49 -15.44
C PRO A 10 11.22 6.94 -16.77
N THR A 11 11.44 5.65 -17.03
CA THR A 11 11.03 4.99 -18.26
C THR A 11 10.24 3.75 -17.96
N LYS A 12 9.55 3.22 -18.97
CA LYS A 12 8.73 2.01 -18.81
C LYS A 12 9.56 0.84 -18.28
N ILE A 13 9.05 0.21 -17.23
CA ILE A 13 9.68 -0.98 -16.64
C ILE A 13 9.28 -2.18 -17.49
N LYS A 14 10.28 -2.84 -18.09
CA LYS A 14 10.04 -4.05 -18.86
C LYS A 14 9.59 -5.17 -17.93
N ASP A 15 8.54 -5.89 -18.30
CA ASP A 15 7.96 -6.97 -17.50
C ASP A 15 7.56 -6.51 -16.10
N ALA A 16 7.00 -5.31 -15.99
CA ALA A 16 6.66 -4.68 -14.72
C ALA A 16 5.77 -5.56 -13.85
N GLN A 17 4.75 -6.19 -14.44
CA GLN A 17 3.83 -7.08 -13.74
C GLN A 17 4.59 -8.24 -13.08
N HIS A 18 5.46 -8.89 -13.83
CA HIS A 18 6.25 -10.02 -13.33
C HIS A 18 7.21 -9.59 -12.23
N ILE A 19 7.89 -8.46 -12.43
CA ILE A 19 8.87 -7.95 -11.49
C ILE A 19 8.23 -7.61 -10.14
N ILE A 20 7.12 -6.87 -10.14
CA ILE A 20 6.49 -6.50 -8.87
C ILE A 20 5.85 -7.71 -8.19
N LYS A 21 5.33 -8.65 -8.95
CA LYS A 21 4.79 -9.88 -8.40
C LYS A 21 5.88 -10.69 -7.70
N ALA A 22 7.03 -10.85 -8.34
CA ALA A 22 8.16 -11.57 -7.77
C ALA A 22 8.72 -10.87 -6.53
N ALA A 23 8.86 -9.54 -6.58
CA ALA A 23 9.33 -8.76 -5.46
C ALA A 23 8.39 -8.87 -4.27
N THR A 24 7.09 -8.77 -4.51
CA THR A 24 6.07 -8.88 -3.45
C THR A 24 6.07 -10.28 -2.86
N ARG A 25 6.16 -11.29 -3.70
CA ARG A 25 6.18 -12.69 -3.27
C ARG A 25 7.39 -13.00 -2.37
N SER A 26 8.51 -12.35 -2.61
CA SER A 26 9.71 -12.53 -1.78
C SER A 26 9.52 -12.06 -0.35
N LEU A 27 8.48 -11.26 -0.10
CA LEU A 27 8.16 -10.72 1.23
C LEU A 27 7.00 -11.45 1.90
N ILE A 28 6.56 -12.58 1.37
CA ILE A 28 5.36 -13.27 1.87
C ILE A 28 5.52 -13.73 3.33
N HIS A 29 6.74 -13.96 3.78
CA HIS A 29 7.01 -14.34 5.16
C HIS A 29 6.68 -13.22 6.15
N ARG A 30 6.60 -11.97 5.70
CA ARG A 30 6.28 -10.83 6.55
C ARG A 30 4.77 -10.62 6.70
N GLY A 31 3.99 -11.09 5.73
CA GLY A 31 2.54 -10.93 5.78
C GLY A 31 1.85 -11.94 4.88
N PRO A 32 1.67 -13.18 5.36
CA PRO A 32 1.14 -14.26 4.52
C PRO A 32 -0.36 -14.19 4.27
N GLU A 33 -1.09 -13.34 4.99
CA GLU A 33 -2.55 -13.28 4.85
C GLU A 33 -3.02 -12.67 3.54
N GLN A 34 -2.24 -11.74 2.97
CA GLN A 34 -2.64 -11.11 1.73
C GLN A 34 -1.42 -10.60 0.98
N GLU A 35 -1.44 -10.78 -0.33
CA GLU A 35 -0.40 -10.31 -1.24
C GLU A 35 -1.08 -9.54 -2.37
N ARG A 36 -0.73 -8.27 -2.52
CA ARG A 36 -1.32 -7.41 -3.56
C ARG A 36 -0.27 -6.52 -4.18
N HIS A 37 -0.54 -6.10 -5.41
CA HIS A 37 0.34 -5.15 -6.10
C HIS A 37 -0.48 -4.25 -7.01
N TRP A 38 0.12 -3.11 -7.39
CA TRP A 38 -0.49 -2.12 -8.26
C TRP A 38 0.58 -1.56 -9.20
N LEU A 39 0.15 -1.29 -10.43
CA LEU A 39 0.99 -0.68 -11.46
C LEU A 39 0.21 0.49 -12.05
N ASN A 40 0.92 1.60 -12.39
CA ASN A 40 0.29 2.66 -13.13
C ASN A 40 0.19 2.27 -14.62
N GLU A 41 -0.57 3.05 -15.41
CA GLU A 41 -0.79 2.73 -16.83
C GLU A 41 0.51 2.69 -17.63
N GLU A 42 1.44 3.59 -17.32
CA GLU A 42 2.72 3.70 -18.04
C GLU A 42 3.74 2.65 -17.62
N ASN A 43 3.44 1.88 -16.59
CA ASN A 43 4.38 0.91 -16.00
C ASN A 43 5.69 1.54 -15.56
N THR A 44 5.61 2.74 -15.01
CA THR A 44 6.76 3.48 -14.45
C THR A 44 6.76 3.46 -12.94
N VAL A 45 5.63 3.14 -12.31
CA VAL A 45 5.49 3.01 -10.86
C VAL A 45 4.81 1.69 -10.56
N VAL A 46 5.46 0.87 -9.75
CA VAL A 46 4.89 -0.39 -9.30
C VAL A 46 5.02 -0.48 -7.78
N LEU A 47 3.95 -0.92 -7.13
CA LEU A 47 3.90 -1.05 -5.68
C LEU A 47 3.40 -2.44 -5.30
N GLY A 48 3.97 -3.01 -4.24
CA GLY A 48 3.53 -4.30 -3.72
C GLY A 48 3.46 -4.28 -2.21
N HIS A 49 2.57 -5.10 -1.67
CA HIS A 49 2.33 -5.17 -0.23
C HIS A 49 1.95 -6.59 0.18
N THR A 50 2.57 -7.06 1.25
CA THR A 50 2.16 -8.28 1.93
C THR A 50 1.60 -7.90 3.30
N ARG A 51 0.46 -8.49 3.66
CA ARG A 51 -0.31 -8.05 4.82
C ARG A 51 -0.27 -9.07 5.93
N LEU A 52 -0.02 -8.59 7.15
CA LEU A 52 -0.26 -9.31 8.38
C LEU A 52 -1.43 -8.63 9.08
N CYS A 53 -2.58 -9.33 9.13
CA CYS A 53 -3.82 -8.78 9.69
C CYS A 53 -3.84 -8.92 11.20
N ILE A 54 -3.40 -7.88 11.89
CA ILE A 54 -3.40 -7.89 13.35
C ILE A 54 -4.62 -7.16 13.90
N ILE A 55 -4.93 -6.00 13.36
CA ILE A 55 -5.96 -5.13 13.92
C ILE A 55 -7.22 -5.09 13.08
N ASP A 56 -7.10 -4.84 11.79
CA ASP A 56 -8.24 -4.72 10.88
C ASP A 56 -8.05 -5.64 9.69
N ALA A 57 -8.77 -6.74 9.67
CA ALA A 57 -8.72 -7.71 8.59
C ALA A 57 -9.68 -7.38 7.43
N HIS A 58 -10.42 -6.27 7.51
CA HIS A 58 -11.40 -5.92 6.49
C HIS A 58 -10.71 -5.58 5.17
N PRO A 59 -11.29 -6.00 4.01
CA PRO A 59 -10.69 -5.70 2.69
C PRO A 59 -10.43 -4.23 2.42
N ARG A 60 -11.20 -3.32 3.04
CA ARG A 60 -10.98 -1.87 2.88
C ARG A 60 -9.60 -1.41 3.38
N SER A 61 -8.97 -2.21 4.24
CA SER A 61 -7.63 -1.91 4.76
C SER A 61 -6.53 -2.48 3.89
N SER A 62 -6.88 -3.11 2.78
CA SER A 62 -5.89 -3.74 1.89
C SER A 62 -5.04 -2.70 1.19
N GLN A 63 -3.78 -3.04 1.00
CA GLN A 63 -2.82 -2.18 0.32
C GLN A 63 -2.27 -2.88 -0.94
N PRO A 64 -1.87 -2.17 -1.99
CA PRO A 64 -1.83 -0.69 -2.06
C PRO A 64 -3.21 -0.09 -1.90
N PHE A 65 -3.32 0.92 -1.05
CA PHE A 65 -4.57 1.62 -0.79
C PHE A 65 -4.76 2.72 -1.84
N ASN A 66 -5.93 2.77 -2.45
CA ASN A 66 -6.27 3.76 -3.46
C ASN A 66 -7.23 4.79 -2.87
N TYR A 67 -6.85 6.07 -2.94
CA TYR A 67 -7.70 7.16 -2.49
C TYR A 67 -8.03 8.08 -3.65
N LEU A 68 -9.33 8.23 -3.95
CA LEU A 68 -9.85 9.08 -5.01
C LEU A 68 -9.31 8.75 -6.41
N SER A 69 -8.91 7.52 -6.65
CA SER A 69 -8.28 7.07 -7.91
C SER A 69 -7.08 7.93 -8.32
N ARG A 70 -6.51 8.64 -7.36
CA ARG A 70 -5.41 9.58 -7.59
C ARG A 70 -4.18 9.25 -6.76
N TYR A 71 -4.39 8.77 -5.54
CA TYR A 71 -3.30 8.48 -4.61
C TYR A 71 -3.25 7.00 -4.30
N HIS A 72 -2.05 6.46 -4.29
CA HIS A 72 -1.80 5.06 -3.95
C HIS A 72 -0.73 5.01 -2.88
N ILE A 73 -0.99 4.26 -1.82
CA ILE A 73 -0.06 4.19 -0.70
C ILE A 73 0.18 2.76 -0.27
N ILE A 74 1.44 2.46 0.01
CA ILE A 74 1.85 1.26 0.74
C ILE A 74 2.53 1.72 2.03
N HIS A 75 2.27 1.03 3.13
CA HIS A 75 2.75 1.45 4.43
C HIS A 75 2.97 0.25 5.32
N ASN A 76 4.09 0.25 6.02
CA ASN A 76 4.39 -0.72 7.06
C ASN A 76 4.70 0.04 8.35
N GLY A 77 3.71 0.13 9.23
CA GLY A 77 3.87 0.86 10.48
C GLY A 77 2.56 1.42 11.01
N GLU A 78 2.66 2.32 11.94
CA GLU A 78 1.53 2.99 12.57
C GLU A 78 1.76 4.50 12.57
N VAL A 79 0.69 5.26 12.36
CA VAL A 79 0.70 6.71 12.50
C VAL A 79 0.11 7.02 13.87
N TYR A 80 0.96 7.12 14.89
CA TYR A 80 0.51 7.22 16.28
C TYR A 80 -0.25 8.51 16.58
N ASN A 81 0.08 9.58 15.89
CA ASN A 81 -0.57 10.88 16.09
C ASN A 81 -1.61 11.19 14.99
N TYR A 82 -2.26 10.16 14.45
CA TYR A 82 -3.19 10.35 13.34
C TYR A 82 -4.36 11.26 13.69
N LEU A 83 -4.81 11.26 14.94
CA LEU A 83 -5.91 12.14 15.37
C LEU A 83 -5.48 13.61 15.34
N GLU A 84 -4.26 13.91 15.76
CA GLU A 84 -3.73 15.27 15.71
C GLU A 84 -3.58 15.75 14.27
N ILE A 85 -3.02 14.92 13.41
CA ILE A 85 -2.87 15.23 11.99
C ILE A 85 -4.22 15.47 11.34
N LYS A 86 -5.18 14.60 11.63
CA LYS A 86 -6.53 14.69 11.12
C LYS A 86 -7.18 16.02 11.53
N LYS A 87 -6.98 16.43 12.76
CA LYS A 87 -7.49 17.70 13.28
C LYS A 87 -6.83 18.89 12.59
N GLU A 88 -5.50 18.89 12.50
CA GLU A 88 -4.73 19.98 11.89
C GLU A 88 -5.10 20.19 10.43
N GLU A 89 -5.32 19.10 9.69
CA GLU A 89 -5.64 19.15 8.27
C GLU A 89 -7.13 19.27 7.98
N GLY A 90 -7.98 19.36 9.01
CA GLY A 90 -9.42 19.50 8.82
C GLY A 90 -10.09 18.28 8.22
N LEU A 91 -9.61 17.09 8.50
CA LEU A 91 -10.07 15.85 7.89
C LEU A 91 -11.15 15.13 8.70
N PHE A 92 -11.83 15.82 9.59
CA PHE A 92 -12.82 15.19 10.48
C PHE A 92 -13.97 14.52 9.75
N SER A 93 -14.39 15.10 8.61
CA SER A 93 -15.51 14.59 7.85
C SER A 93 -15.14 13.45 6.90
N GLN A 94 -13.86 13.09 6.84
CA GLN A 94 -13.38 12.06 5.93
C GLN A 94 -13.03 10.78 6.68
N THR A 95 -13.34 9.66 6.05
CA THR A 95 -12.95 8.34 6.56
C THR A 95 -11.72 7.88 5.82
N ILE A 96 -10.64 7.65 6.57
CA ILE A 96 -9.40 7.11 6.02
C ILE A 96 -9.28 5.68 6.54
N THR A 97 -9.35 4.71 5.63
CA THR A 97 -9.24 3.29 5.97
C THR A 97 -7.80 2.82 5.85
N GLY A 98 -7.47 1.74 6.56
CA GLY A 98 -6.11 1.21 6.58
C GLY A 98 -5.18 1.92 7.54
N SER A 99 -5.64 3.02 8.16
CA SER A 99 -4.91 3.78 9.16
C SER A 99 -5.83 4.06 10.33
N LYS A 100 -5.33 3.86 11.49
CA LYS A 100 -6.12 3.99 12.70
C LYS A 100 -6.10 5.36 13.31
#